data_ca33713b42b2caed6e52a6405a66e24f
#
_entry.id   ca33713b42b2caed6e52a6405a66e24f
#
_cell.length_a   1.000
_cell.length_b   1.000
_cell.length_c   1.000
_cell.angle_alpha   90.00
_cell.angle_beta   90.00
_cell.angle_gamma   90.00
#
_symmetry.space_group_name_H-M   'P 1'
#
loop_
_entity.id
_entity.type
_entity.pdbx_description
1 polymer ?
#
loop_
_entity_poly.entity_id
_entity_poly.type
_entity_poly.pdbx_seq_one_letter_code
_entity_poly.pdbx_strand_id
1 'polypeptide(L)'
;FVKRLLMKTRRQILKGLIVSIGGSSLLNSCGGIAQVNISTNGMTRFYSNEENAWVSRICDLIIPRTETPGAIDVNVPGFLDGLMAEWANSETQREHHNSLEKIKAQLGSDYLTIDEDSATDRLAQLDTKAFDGRPIDFREYRSLKGLITQAFFASEDGALLEQKWVAVPGSWNPRVEI
;
A
#
# COMPACT_ATOMS: atom_id res chain seq x y z
N PHE A 1 -50.05 -2.28 -12.56
CA PHE A 1 -48.81 -2.36 -13.36
C PHE A 1 -47.61 -2.47 -12.43
N VAL A 2 -47.20 -3.70 -12.11
CA VAL A 2 -46.05 -3.99 -11.26
C VAL A 2 -44.82 -4.07 -12.16
N LYS A 3 -43.90 -3.12 -12.04
CA LYS A 3 -42.63 -3.08 -12.75
C LYS A 3 -41.73 -4.22 -12.22
N ARG A 4 -41.56 -5.27 -13.00
CA ARG A 4 -40.68 -6.40 -12.72
C ARG A 4 -39.23 -5.87 -12.67
N LEU A 5 -38.65 -5.83 -11.47
CA LEU A 5 -37.23 -5.54 -11.27
C LEU A 5 -36.44 -6.73 -11.85
N LEU A 6 -35.79 -6.54 -12.98
CA LEU A 6 -34.87 -7.52 -13.58
C LEU A 6 -33.65 -7.65 -12.67
N MET A 7 -33.61 -8.73 -11.89
CA MET A 7 -32.40 -9.10 -11.14
C MET A 7 -31.29 -9.44 -12.13
N LYS A 8 -30.31 -8.56 -12.22
CA LYS A 8 -29.09 -8.82 -13.00
C LYS A 8 -28.28 -9.93 -12.32
N THR A 9 -27.91 -10.96 -13.07
CA THR A 9 -27.09 -12.05 -12.55
C THR A 9 -25.66 -11.57 -12.29
N ARG A 10 -24.94 -12.20 -11.31
CA ARG A 10 -23.54 -11.88 -10.98
C ARG A 10 -22.64 -11.82 -12.22
N ARG A 11 -22.89 -12.68 -13.20
CA ARG A 11 -22.15 -12.71 -14.47
C ARG A 11 -22.40 -11.47 -15.35
N GLN A 12 -23.59 -10.88 -15.29
CA GLN A 12 -23.91 -9.65 -16.03
C GLN A 12 -23.31 -8.42 -15.36
N ILE A 13 -23.23 -8.42 -14.03
CA ILE A 13 -22.55 -7.36 -13.27
C ILE A 13 -21.05 -7.40 -13.55
N LEU A 14 -20.41 -8.58 -13.53
CA LEU A 14 -19.02 -8.76 -13.87
C LEU A 14 -18.68 -8.32 -15.31
N LYS A 15 -19.52 -8.68 -16.29
CA LYS A 15 -19.34 -8.23 -17.67
C LYS A 15 -19.48 -6.71 -17.81
N GLY A 16 -20.40 -6.09 -17.08
CA GLY A 16 -20.57 -4.63 -17.07
C GLY A 16 -19.37 -3.92 -16.44
N LEU A 17 -18.78 -4.49 -15.40
CA LEU A 17 -17.61 -3.94 -14.73
C LEU A 17 -16.35 -3.99 -15.62
N ILE A 18 -16.15 -5.10 -16.36
CA ILE A 18 -15.05 -5.26 -17.31
C ILE A 18 -15.17 -4.23 -18.47
N VAL A 19 -16.37 -3.95 -18.94
CA VAL A 19 -16.58 -2.98 -20.04
C VAL A 19 -16.39 -1.54 -19.57
N SER A 20 -16.74 -1.21 -18.32
CA SER A 20 -16.60 0.15 -17.79
C SER A 20 -15.17 0.54 -17.43
N ILE A 21 -14.31 -0.43 -17.09
CA ILE A 21 -12.90 -0.20 -16.76
C ILE A 21 -11.99 -0.33 -18.00
N GLY A 22 -12.41 -1.09 -19.01
CA GLY A 22 -11.58 -1.49 -20.16
C GLY A 22 -11.81 -0.71 -21.47
N GLY A 23 -12.75 0.24 -21.52
CA GLY A 23 -13.22 0.81 -22.77
C GLY A 23 -12.26 1.74 -23.54
N SER A 24 -11.20 2.24 -22.92
CA SER A 24 -10.26 3.18 -23.56
C SER A 24 -8.80 2.73 -23.66
N SER A 25 -8.45 1.59 -23.07
CA SER A 25 -7.04 1.15 -22.98
C SER A 25 -6.71 -0.08 -23.83
N LEU A 26 -7.69 -0.73 -24.46
CA LEU A 26 -7.48 -2.01 -25.16
C LEU A 26 -6.99 -1.88 -26.62
N LEU A 27 -6.76 -0.68 -27.12
CA LEU A 27 -6.35 -0.51 -28.53
C LEU A 27 -4.83 -0.47 -28.75
N ASN A 28 -4.01 -0.53 -27.70
CA ASN A 28 -2.53 -0.53 -27.82
C ASN A 28 -1.82 -1.70 -27.18
N SER A 29 -2.49 -2.79 -26.85
CA SER A 29 -1.84 -3.92 -26.17
C SER A 29 -1.80 -5.18 -27.06
N CYS A 30 -0.91 -5.18 -28.02
CA CYS A 30 -0.23 -6.41 -28.43
C CYS A 30 1.07 -6.48 -27.60
N GLY A 31 1.10 -7.25 -26.52
CA GLY A 31 2.31 -7.68 -25.85
C GLY A 31 2.73 -6.87 -24.62
N GLY A 32 1.87 -6.69 -23.64
CA GLY A 32 2.26 -6.13 -22.34
C GLY A 32 1.19 -6.41 -21.31
N ILE A 33 1.60 -6.97 -20.17
CA ILE A 33 0.78 -7.05 -18.97
C ILE A 33 0.23 -5.64 -18.71
N ALA A 34 -1.09 -5.49 -18.63
CA ALA A 34 -1.71 -4.22 -18.28
C ALA A 34 -1.27 -3.83 -16.86
N GLN A 35 -0.18 -3.07 -16.76
CA GLN A 35 0.10 -2.33 -15.54
C GLN A 35 -1.07 -1.37 -15.36
N VAL A 36 -1.85 -1.58 -14.32
CA VAL A 36 -2.73 -0.54 -13.78
C VAL A 36 -1.79 0.52 -13.20
N ASN A 37 -1.29 1.38 -14.09
CA ASN A 37 -0.67 2.61 -13.65
C ASN A 37 -1.79 3.42 -13.00
N ILE A 38 -1.90 3.34 -11.70
CA ILE A 38 -2.57 4.36 -10.90
C ILE A 38 -1.65 5.58 -11.00
N SER A 39 -1.69 6.22 -12.16
CA SER A 39 -1.08 7.51 -12.38
C SER A 39 -1.94 8.50 -11.60
N THR A 40 -1.71 8.59 -10.30
CA THR A 40 -2.11 9.76 -9.57
C THR A 40 -1.21 10.87 -10.10
N ASN A 41 -1.76 11.77 -10.89
CA ASN A 41 -1.12 13.01 -11.34
C ASN A 41 -0.76 13.90 -10.14
N GLY A 42 0.06 13.42 -9.21
CA GLY A 42 0.54 14.15 -8.05
C GLY A 42 -0.55 14.62 -7.06
N MET A 43 -1.83 14.32 -7.30
CA MET A 43 -2.92 14.66 -6.39
C MET A 43 -3.24 13.44 -5.51
N THR A 44 -2.82 13.52 -4.26
CA THR A 44 -3.32 12.64 -3.20
C THR A 44 -4.81 12.90 -2.98
N ARG A 45 -5.58 11.85 -2.70
CA ARG A 45 -7.03 11.93 -2.48
C ARG A 45 -7.40 11.98 -1.01
N PHE A 46 -6.59 11.36 -0.19
CA PHE A 46 -6.77 11.26 1.27
C PHE A 46 -5.68 12.02 2.02
N TYR A 47 -4.40 11.78 1.71
CA TYR A 47 -3.30 12.47 2.37
C TYR A 47 -3.16 13.90 1.89
N SER A 48 -2.83 14.81 2.80
CA SER A 48 -2.23 16.09 2.42
C SER A 48 -0.85 15.88 1.77
N ASN A 49 -0.34 16.87 1.06
CA ASN A 49 1.00 16.79 0.46
C ASN A 49 2.09 16.51 1.52
N GLU A 50 1.94 17.10 2.71
CA GLU A 50 2.85 16.86 3.82
C GLU A 50 2.76 15.42 4.34
N GLU A 51 1.55 14.93 4.63
CA GLU A 51 1.34 13.55 5.08
C GLU A 51 1.85 12.54 4.07
N ASN A 52 1.62 12.79 2.78
CA ASN A 52 2.16 11.94 1.72
C ASN A 52 3.69 11.92 1.72
N ALA A 53 4.36 13.06 1.95
CA ALA A 53 5.81 13.11 2.07
C ALA A 53 6.31 12.29 3.28
N TRP A 54 5.61 12.38 4.43
CA TRP A 54 5.91 11.57 5.61
C TRP A 54 5.74 10.07 5.34
N VAL A 55 4.59 9.67 4.80
CA VAL A 55 4.30 8.27 4.48
C VAL A 55 5.31 7.74 3.45
N SER A 56 5.62 8.52 2.42
CA SER A 56 6.60 8.12 1.39
C SER A 56 7.97 7.90 1.99
N ARG A 57 8.47 8.81 2.83
CA ARG A 57 9.77 8.65 3.48
C ARG A 57 9.82 7.44 4.42
N ILE A 58 8.75 7.21 5.18
CA ILE A 58 8.66 6.03 6.05
C ILE A 58 8.61 4.74 5.22
N CYS A 59 7.86 4.70 4.12
CA CYS A 59 7.82 3.56 3.21
C CYS A 59 9.19 3.23 2.62
N ASP A 60 9.91 4.25 2.16
CA ASP A 60 11.24 4.10 1.57
C ASP A 60 12.25 3.52 2.56
N LEU A 61 12.24 4.01 3.80
CA LEU A 61 13.15 3.54 4.85
C LEU A 61 12.77 2.17 5.44
N ILE A 62 11.50 1.75 5.37
CA ILE A 62 11.07 0.41 5.82
C ILE A 62 11.41 -0.65 4.77
N ILE A 63 11.17 -0.36 3.49
CA ILE A 63 11.42 -1.26 2.37
C ILE A 63 12.16 -0.47 1.29
N PRO A 64 13.47 -0.25 1.46
CA PRO A 64 14.26 0.48 0.49
C PRO A 64 14.47 -0.33 -0.78
N ARG A 65 14.81 0.36 -1.87
CA ARG A 65 15.29 -0.30 -3.08
C ARG A 65 16.64 -0.96 -2.81
N THR A 66 16.76 -2.21 -3.21
CA THR A 66 18.01 -2.99 -3.18
C THR A 66 18.28 -3.57 -4.58
N GLU A 67 18.56 -4.86 -4.69
CA GLU A 67 18.55 -5.58 -5.96
C GLU A 67 17.13 -5.77 -6.49
N THR A 68 16.15 -5.66 -5.62
CA THR A 68 14.72 -5.73 -5.91
C THR A 68 14.05 -4.37 -5.69
N PRO A 69 12.87 -4.11 -6.31
CA PRO A 69 12.12 -2.87 -6.12
C PRO A 69 11.74 -2.64 -4.66
N GLY A 70 11.86 -1.39 -4.19
CA GLY A 70 11.41 -0.97 -2.87
C GLY A 70 9.93 -0.52 -2.83
N ALA A 71 9.46 -0.09 -1.67
CA ALA A 71 8.07 0.32 -1.46
C ALA A 71 7.65 1.52 -2.35
N ILE A 72 8.57 2.41 -2.66
CA ILE A 72 8.32 3.55 -3.55
C ILE A 72 8.16 3.11 -5.00
N ASP A 73 8.96 2.15 -5.44
CA ASP A 73 8.93 1.65 -6.81
C ASP A 73 7.60 1.00 -7.16
N VAL A 74 6.99 0.30 -6.21
CA VAL A 74 5.67 -0.33 -6.36
C VAL A 74 4.52 0.58 -5.90
N ASN A 75 4.81 1.87 -5.64
CA ASN A 75 3.84 2.89 -5.26
C ASN A 75 2.99 2.54 -4.02
N VAL A 76 3.62 2.00 -2.98
CA VAL A 76 2.93 1.74 -1.70
C VAL A 76 2.23 2.97 -1.13
N PRO A 77 2.82 4.19 -1.11
CA PRO A 77 2.13 5.39 -0.62
C PRO A 77 0.83 5.69 -1.37
N GLY A 78 0.85 5.59 -2.71
CA GLY A 78 -0.33 5.80 -3.54
C GLY A 78 -1.41 4.73 -3.32
N PHE A 79 -1.01 3.49 -3.05
CA PHE A 79 -1.95 2.43 -2.68
C PHE A 79 -2.62 2.72 -1.34
N LEU A 80 -1.86 3.15 -0.32
CA LEU A 80 -2.40 3.51 0.99
C LEU A 80 -3.33 4.72 0.92
N ASP A 81 -2.99 5.73 0.13
CA ASP A 81 -3.86 6.88 -0.15
C ASP A 81 -5.20 6.44 -0.75
N GLY A 82 -5.17 5.59 -1.76
CA GLY A 82 -6.36 5.01 -2.38
C GLY A 82 -7.17 4.15 -1.43
N LEU A 83 -6.51 3.32 -0.63
CA LEU A 83 -7.16 2.46 0.37
C LEU A 83 -7.94 3.31 1.38
N MET A 84 -7.33 4.37 1.89
CA MET A 84 -7.98 5.27 2.85
C MET A 84 -9.09 6.09 2.21
N ALA A 85 -8.91 6.55 0.96
CA ALA A 85 -9.91 7.35 0.25
C ALA A 85 -11.17 6.55 -0.14
N GLU A 86 -11.02 5.30 -0.56
CA GLU A 86 -12.09 4.54 -1.21
C GLU A 86 -12.71 3.46 -0.32
N TRP A 87 -11.95 2.88 0.60
CA TRP A 87 -12.36 1.70 1.36
C TRP A 87 -12.55 1.97 2.85
N ALA A 88 -11.81 2.93 3.42
CA ALA A 88 -11.92 3.25 4.83
C ALA A 88 -13.16 4.09 5.11
N ASN A 89 -13.89 3.75 6.19
CA ASN A 89 -14.95 4.60 6.69
C ASN A 89 -14.38 5.84 7.41
N SER A 90 -15.24 6.84 7.68
CA SER A 90 -14.81 8.12 8.28
C SER A 90 -14.14 7.97 9.65
N GLU A 91 -14.48 6.95 10.42
CA GLU A 91 -13.85 6.65 11.70
C GLU A 91 -12.43 6.15 11.51
N THR A 92 -12.23 5.16 10.65
CA THR A 92 -10.91 4.63 10.28
C THR A 92 -10.02 5.71 9.67
N GLN A 93 -10.56 6.57 8.80
CA GLN A 93 -9.84 7.71 8.23
C GLN A 93 -9.32 8.66 9.32
N ARG A 94 -10.19 9.03 10.27
CA ARG A 94 -9.81 9.91 11.40
C ARG A 94 -8.77 9.25 12.31
N GLU A 95 -8.93 7.95 12.60
CA GLU A 95 -7.95 7.21 13.40
C GLU A 95 -6.61 7.12 12.69
N HIS A 96 -6.59 6.98 11.37
CA HIS A 96 -5.37 6.94 10.58
C HIS A 96 -4.62 8.29 10.62
N HIS A 97 -5.30 9.42 10.43
CA HIS A 97 -4.70 10.75 10.61
C HIS A 97 -4.14 10.94 12.03
N ASN A 98 -4.90 10.58 13.06
CA ASN A 98 -4.44 10.65 14.44
C ASN A 98 -3.19 9.78 14.69
N SER A 99 -3.14 8.62 14.04
CA SER A 99 -1.99 7.72 14.12
C SER A 99 -0.75 8.31 13.46
N LEU A 100 -0.91 8.95 12.30
CA LEU A 100 0.19 9.66 11.63
C LEU A 100 0.72 10.81 12.48
N GLU A 101 -0.14 11.61 13.11
CA GLU A 101 0.29 12.70 13.98
C GLU A 101 1.11 12.18 15.18
N LYS A 102 0.71 11.07 15.79
CA LYS A 102 1.49 10.43 16.86
C LYS A 102 2.84 9.92 16.39
N ILE A 103 2.91 9.32 15.21
CA ILE A 103 4.16 8.85 14.61
C ILE A 103 5.08 10.04 14.29
N LYS A 104 4.56 11.12 13.70
CA LYS A 104 5.30 12.36 13.47
C LYS A 104 5.88 12.92 14.77
N ALA A 105 5.10 12.97 15.84
CA ALA A 105 5.57 13.45 17.15
C ALA A 105 6.71 12.58 17.71
N GLN A 106 6.72 11.28 17.43
CA GLN A 106 7.78 10.35 17.87
C GLN A 106 9.07 10.46 17.03
N LEU A 107 8.94 10.73 15.73
CA LEU A 107 10.07 10.87 14.83
C LEU A 107 10.72 12.27 14.85
N GLY A 108 9.97 13.29 15.29
CA GLY A 108 10.43 14.68 15.39
C GLY A 108 10.08 15.51 14.16
N SER A 109 9.80 16.80 14.37
CA SER A 109 9.31 17.72 13.32
C SER A 109 10.30 17.95 12.17
N ASP A 110 11.58 17.71 12.39
CA ASP A 110 12.67 17.83 11.43
C ASP A 110 12.90 16.56 10.58
N TYR A 111 12.13 15.50 10.81
CA TYR A 111 12.32 14.19 10.19
C TYR A 111 12.34 14.21 8.65
N LEU A 112 11.57 15.09 8.01
CA LEU A 112 11.57 15.23 6.55
C LEU A 112 12.82 15.93 6.00
N THR A 113 13.56 16.65 6.84
CA THR A 113 14.69 17.51 6.42
C THR A 113 16.05 17.01 6.84
N ILE A 114 16.13 16.09 7.80
CA ILE A 114 17.40 15.46 8.22
C ILE A 114 17.92 14.53 7.13
N ASP A 115 19.20 14.22 7.19
CA ASP A 115 19.85 13.27 6.32
C ASP A 115 19.25 11.85 6.47
N GLU A 116 19.53 10.99 5.50
CA GLU A 116 18.93 9.66 5.43
C GLU A 116 19.42 8.74 6.55
N ASP A 117 20.70 8.82 6.93
CA ASP A 117 21.27 8.01 8.01
C ASP A 117 20.60 8.34 9.35
N SER A 118 20.49 9.63 9.66
CA SER A 118 19.78 10.11 10.85
C SER A 118 18.30 9.73 10.87
N ALA A 119 17.64 9.77 9.72
CA ALA A 119 16.22 9.36 9.61
C ALA A 119 16.08 7.86 9.82
N THR A 120 16.96 7.06 9.24
CA THR A 120 17.01 5.61 9.41
C THR A 120 17.23 5.24 10.88
N ASP A 121 18.18 5.88 11.54
CA ASP A 121 18.47 5.63 12.96
C ASP A 121 17.26 5.95 13.84
N ARG A 122 16.57 7.07 13.61
CA ARG A 122 15.35 7.42 14.36
C ARG A 122 14.23 6.40 14.14
N LEU A 123 14.05 5.97 12.89
CA LEU A 123 13.04 4.97 12.56
C LEU A 123 13.37 3.61 13.19
N ALA A 124 14.63 3.19 13.17
CA ALA A 124 15.09 1.95 13.79
C ALA A 124 14.91 1.97 15.32
N GLN A 125 15.17 3.12 15.97
CA GLN A 125 14.91 3.27 17.39
C GLN A 125 13.41 3.19 17.71
N LEU A 126 12.55 3.79 16.88
CA LEU A 126 11.10 3.67 17.02
C LEU A 126 10.63 2.22 16.82
N ASP A 127 11.17 1.56 15.81
CA ASP A 127 10.89 0.15 15.51
C ASP A 127 11.26 -0.75 16.69
N THR A 128 12.46 -0.62 17.22
CA THR A 128 12.91 -1.36 18.42
C THR A 128 11.96 -1.14 19.59
N LYS A 129 11.61 0.11 19.90
CA LYS A 129 10.66 0.41 20.98
C LYS A 129 9.29 -0.21 20.74
N ALA A 130 8.85 -0.21 19.47
CA ALA A 130 7.54 -0.73 19.10
C ALA A 130 7.44 -2.26 19.20
N PHE A 131 8.52 -2.99 18.95
CA PHE A 131 8.50 -4.45 18.90
C PHE A 131 9.13 -5.13 20.12
N ASP A 132 10.05 -4.47 20.82
CA ASP A 132 10.65 -5.00 22.07
C ASP A 132 9.88 -4.57 23.33
N GLY A 133 8.95 -3.62 23.19
CA GLY A 133 8.17 -3.05 24.28
C GLY A 133 6.85 -3.76 24.57
N ARG A 134 6.00 -3.11 25.37
CA ARG A 134 4.65 -3.62 25.64
C ARG A 134 3.78 -3.51 24.38
N PRO A 135 2.95 -4.51 24.11
CA PRO A 135 2.12 -4.55 22.88
C PRO A 135 1.20 -3.33 22.68
N ILE A 136 0.84 -2.61 23.75
CA ILE A 136 -0.06 -1.46 23.65
C ILE A 136 0.67 -0.18 23.26
N ASP A 137 1.96 -0.08 23.61
CA ASP A 137 2.75 1.08 23.28
C ASP A 137 3.11 1.06 21.77
N PHE A 138 3.13 2.21 21.12
CA PHE A 138 3.44 2.34 19.68
C PHE A 138 2.54 1.53 18.72
N ARG A 139 1.29 1.28 19.12
CA ARG A 139 0.31 0.55 18.29
C ARG A 139 0.14 1.21 16.93
N GLU A 140 0.16 2.53 16.87
CA GLU A 140 0.00 3.32 15.67
C GLU A 140 1.11 3.04 14.64
N TYR A 141 2.35 3.02 15.10
CA TYR A 141 3.49 2.69 14.24
C TYR A 141 3.43 1.24 13.74
N ARG A 142 3.12 0.28 14.62
CA ARG A 142 2.97 -1.12 14.20
C ARG A 142 1.87 -1.32 13.17
N SER A 143 0.75 -0.59 13.33
CA SER A 143 -0.35 -0.62 12.36
C SER A 143 0.09 -0.08 11.00
N LEU A 144 0.76 1.07 10.97
CA LEU A 144 1.28 1.66 9.74
C LEU A 144 2.31 0.75 9.06
N LYS A 145 3.29 0.22 9.82
CA LYS A 145 4.28 -0.73 9.29
C LYS A 145 3.62 -1.97 8.73
N GLY A 146 2.59 -2.49 9.39
CA GLY A 146 1.80 -3.63 8.91
C GLY A 146 1.10 -3.33 7.58
N LEU A 147 0.47 -2.15 7.44
CA LEU A 147 -0.16 -1.71 6.20
C LEU A 147 0.85 -1.57 5.06
N ILE A 148 2.02 -0.95 5.32
CA ILE A 148 3.10 -0.81 4.34
C ILE A 148 3.58 -2.17 3.86
N THR A 149 3.86 -3.09 4.78
CA THR A 149 4.34 -4.43 4.47
C THR A 149 3.30 -5.22 3.67
N GLN A 150 2.03 -5.18 4.07
CA GLN A 150 0.94 -5.85 3.35
C GLN A 150 0.76 -5.28 1.94
N ALA A 151 0.80 -3.94 1.80
CA ALA A 151 0.68 -3.29 0.49
C ALA A 151 1.83 -3.68 -0.44
N PHE A 152 3.06 -3.72 0.08
CA PHE A 152 4.23 -4.14 -0.70
C PHE A 152 4.10 -5.58 -1.19
N PHE A 153 3.82 -6.53 -0.30
CA PHE A 153 3.69 -7.94 -0.68
C PHE A 153 2.41 -8.27 -1.45
N ALA A 154 1.43 -7.37 -1.49
CA ALA A 154 0.28 -7.45 -2.37
C ALA A 154 0.58 -6.91 -3.79
N SER A 155 1.71 -6.23 -4.00
CA SER A 155 2.18 -5.82 -5.32
C SER A 155 2.74 -7.01 -6.12
N GLU A 156 2.78 -6.87 -7.46
CA GLU A 156 3.34 -7.90 -8.32
C GLU A 156 4.81 -8.17 -7.99
N ASP A 157 5.62 -7.13 -7.88
CA ASP A 157 7.05 -7.26 -7.61
C ASP A 157 7.31 -7.85 -6.21
N GLY A 158 6.62 -7.37 -5.18
CA GLY A 158 6.74 -7.92 -3.83
C GLY A 158 6.33 -9.39 -3.74
N ALA A 159 5.27 -9.78 -4.45
CA ALA A 159 4.82 -11.17 -4.47
C ALA A 159 5.78 -12.08 -5.26
N LEU A 160 6.20 -11.67 -6.45
CA LEU A 160 6.96 -12.54 -7.36
C LEU A 160 8.46 -12.57 -7.01
N LEU A 161 9.06 -11.42 -6.69
CA LEU A 161 10.51 -11.31 -6.50
C LEU A 161 10.92 -11.63 -5.06
N GLU A 162 10.16 -11.15 -4.07
CA GLU A 162 10.50 -11.34 -2.67
C GLU A 162 9.87 -12.61 -2.08
N GLN A 163 8.56 -12.82 -2.26
CA GLN A 163 7.89 -14.01 -1.72
C GLN A 163 8.03 -15.23 -2.62
N LYS A 164 8.53 -15.07 -3.86
CA LYS A 164 8.59 -16.15 -4.87
C LYS A 164 7.24 -16.87 -5.03
N TRP A 165 6.17 -16.06 -5.00
CA TRP A 165 4.80 -16.56 -5.01
C TRP A 165 4.45 -17.28 -6.31
N VAL A 166 3.81 -18.43 -6.20
CA VAL A 166 3.33 -19.23 -7.34
C VAL A 166 1.82 -19.37 -7.24
N ALA A 167 1.09 -18.87 -8.24
CA ALA A 167 -0.38 -18.82 -8.25
C ALA A 167 -1.04 -20.21 -8.10
N VAL A 168 -0.51 -21.21 -8.80
CA VAL A 168 -0.98 -22.61 -8.73
C VAL A 168 0.25 -23.52 -8.74
N PRO A 169 0.77 -23.92 -7.57
CA PRO A 169 1.87 -24.84 -7.51
C PRO A 169 1.42 -26.22 -8.05
N GLY A 170 2.11 -26.76 -9.07
CA GLY A 170 1.80 -28.05 -9.66
C GLY A 170 2.06 -29.24 -8.72
N SER A 171 2.82 -29.02 -7.63
CA SER A 171 3.11 -29.99 -6.59
C SER A 171 3.38 -29.27 -5.28
N TRP A 172 3.02 -29.92 -4.16
CA TRP A 172 3.36 -29.39 -2.85
C TRP A 172 4.83 -29.71 -2.51
N ASN A 173 5.63 -28.67 -2.27
CA ASN A 173 7.01 -28.81 -1.80
C ASN A 173 7.14 -28.16 -0.42
N PRO A 174 7.34 -28.93 0.66
CA PRO A 174 7.46 -28.37 2.02
C PRO A 174 8.81 -27.69 2.30
N ARG A 175 9.75 -27.76 1.35
CA ARG A 175 11.10 -27.19 1.46
C ARG A 175 11.37 -26.33 0.25
N VAL A 176 10.86 -25.11 0.26
CA VAL A 176 11.24 -24.09 -0.73
C VAL A 176 12.43 -23.33 -0.14
N GLU A 177 13.55 -23.30 -0.85
CA GLU A 177 14.67 -22.42 -0.50
C GLU A 177 14.25 -20.97 -0.77
N ILE A 178 14.33 -20.15 0.28
CA ILE A 178 14.02 -18.72 0.27
C ILE A 178 15.29 -17.95 -0.08
#